data_12574f70a5777027a4b3e5fcc256bde0
#
_entry.id   12574f70a5777027a4b3e5fcc256bde0
#
_cell.length_a   1.000
_cell.length_b   1.000
_cell.length_c   1.000
_cell.angle_alpha   90.00
_cell.angle_beta   90.00
_cell.angle_gamma   90.00
#
_symmetry.space_group_name_H-M   'P 1'
#
loop_
_entity.id
_entity.type
_entity.pdbx_description
1 polymer ?
#
loop_
_entity_poly.entity_id
_entity_poly.type
_entity_poly.pdbx_seq_one_letter_code
_entity_poly.pdbx_strand_id
1 'polypeptide(L)'
;MKLTNMLVVCSSLALVPAALAQRWEVGGAIGGGFYTSQDVSAPGGSASAKIQSNISGSVWVGNNGRGRWGGEIRFDVQKGDFLLNQGGTQASFGANSYDAHYDVLWHFTDTEARVRPFVGAGAGIKVYRGTGTEQAYQPLYNFALLTKDQDLTPMVSLAAGIKFAVSSHLQFRVEVHDYLTPFPKKVIVPAQGASVGGWLQDIVPAAALAYTF
;
A
#
# COMPACT_ATOMS: atom_id res chain seq x y z
N MET A 1 7.20 -27.66 11.54
CA MET A 1 8.34 -27.26 10.71
C MET A 1 9.49 -26.96 11.67
N LYS A 2 10.58 -27.72 11.63
CA LYS A 2 11.65 -27.65 12.64
C LYS A 2 12.51 -26.39 12.41
N LEU A 3 12.89 -25.71 13.50
CA LEU A 3 13.75 -24.51 13.51
C LEU A 3 14.99 -24.64 12.63
N THR A 4 15.51 -25.87 12.48
CA THR A 4 16.69 -26.21 11.67
C THR A 4 16.50 -25.90 10.17
N ASN A 5 15.27 -26.00 9.64
CA ASN A 5 15.01 -25.72 8.21
C ASN A 5 14.93 -24.21 7.93
N MET A 6 14.62 -23.42 8.95
CA MET A 6 14.57 -21.95 8.83
C MET A 6 15.99 -21.35 8.83
N LEU A 7 16.93 -21.94 9.58
CA LEU A 7 18.34 -21.52 9.60
C LEU A 7 19.09 -21.83 8.29
N VAL A 8 18.72 -22.92 7.60
CA VAL A 8 19.35 -23.31 6.32
C VAL A 8 18.88 -22.37 5.18
N VAL A 9 17.64 -21.89 5.21
CA VAL A 9 17.15 -20.91 4.22
C VAL A 9 17.79 -19.54 4.41
N CYS A 10 18.05 -19.12 5.67
CA CYS A 10 18.76 -17.86 5.95
C CYS A 10 20.26 -17.91 5.58
N SER A 11 20.91 -19.08 5.67
CA SER A 11 22.33 -19.21 5.34
C SER A 11 22.62 -19.34 3.83
N SER A 12 21.66 -19.76 3.02
CA SER A 12 21.80 -19.81 1.56
C SER A 12 21.68 -18.45 0.87
N LEU A 13 21.12 -17.44 1.53
CA LEU A 13 21.08 -16.05 1.06
C LEU A 13 22.40 -15.29 1.23
N ALA A 14 23.36 -15.84 1.98
CA ALA A 14 24.64 -15.18 2.29
C ALA A 14 25.76 -15.42 1.25
N LEU A 15 25.52 -16.20 0.20
CA LEU A 15 26.52 -16.56 -0.82
C LEU A 15 26.28 -15.87 -2.18
N VAL A 16 25.76 -14.64 -2.18
CA VAL A 16 25.74 -13.85 -3.42
C VAL A 16 27.16 -13.30 -3.66
N PRO A 17 27.80 -13.59 -4.83
CA PRO A 17 29.14 -13.10 -5.10
C PRO A 17 29.19 -11.57 -5.01
N ALA A 18 30.19 -11.05 -4.35
CA ALA A 18 30.37 -9.62 -4.03
C ALA A 18 30.31 -8.66 -5.25
N ALA A 19 30.52 -9.16 -6.47
CA ALA A 19 30.42 -8.38 -7.71
C ALA A 19 28.96 -8.11 -8.17
N LEU A 20 27.95 -8.78 -7.58
CA LEU A 20 26.52 -8.51 -7.78
C LEU A 20 25.90 -7.78 -6.59
N ALA A 21 26.65 -7.62 -5.48
CA ALA A 21 26.16 -7.23 -4.20
C ALA A 21 25.70 -5.75 -4.13
N GLN A 22 26.31 -4.86 -4.87
CA GLN A 22 25.95 -3.42 -4.80
C GLN A 22 24.67 -3.04 -5.59
N ARG A 23 23.89 -4.01 -6.03
CA ARG A 23 22.68 -3.77 -6.82
C ARG A 23 21.39 -4.08 -6.10
N TRP A 24 21.46 -4.84 -5.02
CA TRP A 24 20.29 -5.19 -4.25
C TRP A 24 20.12 -4.25 -3.07
N GLU A 25 18.89 -3.90 -2.78
CA GLU A 25 18.53 -3.12 -1.61
C GLU A 25 17.40 -3.82 -0.86
N VAL A 26 17.42 -3.72 0.45
CA VAL A 26 16.31 -4.06 1.33
C VAL A 26 15.97 -2.84 2.15
N GLY A 27 14.71 -2.51 2.28
CA GLY A 27 14.31 -1.30 2.97
C GLY A 27 12.99 -1.41 3.69
N GLY A 28 12.73 -0.39 4.51
CA GLY A 28 11.47 -0.18 5.18
C GLY A 28 11.09 1.29 5.19
N ALA A 29 9.78 1.55 5.15
CA ALA A 29 9.22 2.89 5.19
C ALA A 29 8.12 3.00 6.23
N ILE A 30 7.91 4.23 6.69
CA ILE A 30 6.75 4.65 7.46
C ILE A 30 6.11 5.86 6.79
N GLY A 31 4.78 5.91 6.81
CA GLY A 31 4.02 6.97 6.16
C GLY A 31 2.58 7.03 6.63
N GLY A 32 1.75 7.68 5.85
CA GLY A 32 0.30 7.74 6.05
C GLY A 32 -0.42 7.71 4.72
N GLY A 33 -1.57 7.05 4.68
CA GLY A 33 -2.39 6.95 3.47
C GLY A 33 -3.51 7.98 3.44
N PHE A 34 -3.80 8.51 2.26
CA PHE A 34 -4.89 9.45 1.99
C PHE A 34 -5.78 8.89 0.88
N TYR A 35 -6.92 8.32 1.27
CA TYR A 35 -7.89 7.75 0.33
C TYR A 35 -8.85 8.80 -0.19
N THR A 36 -9.17 8.72 -1.48
CA THR A 36 -10.31 9.43 -2.06
C THR A 36 -11.64 8.82 -1.58
N SER A 37 -12.67 9.64 -1.45
CA SER A 37 -14.03 9.16 -1.12
C SER A 37 -14.77 8.73 -2.39
N GLN A 38 -15.73 7.83 -2.22
CA GLN A 38 -16.68 7.40 -3.26
C GLN A 38 -18.11 7.58 -2.76
N ASP A 39 -19.01 7.98 -3.62
CA ASP A 39 -20.42 8.13 -3.27
C ASP A 39 -21.16 6.82 -3.44
N VAL A 40 -21.88 6.43 -2.39
CA VAL A 40 -22.85 5.35 -2.40
C VAL A 40 -24.22 5.97 -2.65
N SER A 41 -24.77 5.75 -3.84
CA SER A 41 -26.09 6.28 -4.23
C SER A 41 -27.18 5.25 -3.94
N ALA A 42 -28.25 5.68 -3.26
CA ALA A 42 -29.42 4.87 -2.92
C ALA A 42 -30.72 5.64 -3.23
N PRO A 43 -31.91 4.97 -3.25
CA PRO A 43 -33.20 5.63 -3.46
C PRO A 43 -33.57 6.65 -2.38
N GLY A 44 -32.90 7.48 -1.90
CA GLY A 44 -33.12 8.47 -0.83
C GLY A 44 -31.98 9.45 -0.68
N GLY A 45 -30.99 9.36 -1.58
CA GLY A 45 -29.85 10.26 -1.57
C GLY A 45 -28.52 9.54 -1.76
N SER A 46 -27.46 10.18 -1.33
CA SER A 46 -26.12 9.60 -1.38
C SER A 46 -25.41 9.73 -0.05
N ALA A 47 -24.56 8.75 0.28
CA ALA A 47 -23.65 8.77 1.39
C ALA A 47 -22.21 8.68 0.87
N SER A 48 -21.29 9.43 1.48
CA SER A 48 -19.88 9.36 1.13
C SER A 48 -19.21 8.20 1.88
N ALA A 49 -18.65 7.25 1.14
CA ALA A 49 -17.83 6.16 1.66
C ALA A 49 -16.35 6.51 1.51
N LYS A 50 -15.62 6.42 2.61
CA LYS A 50 -14.19 6.74 2.68
C LYS A 50 -13.43 5.70 3.51
N ILE A 51 -12.20 5.44 3.15
CA ILE A 51 -11.24 4.76 4.02
C ILE A 51 -10.36 5.84 4.64
N GLN A 52 -10.38 5.94 5.95
CA GLN A 52 -9.48 6.80 6.69
C GLN A 52 -8.27 5.96 7.11
N SER A 53 -7.14 6.14 6.45
CA SER A 53 -5.88 5.55 6.88
C SER A 53 -5.19 6.45 7.89
N ASN A 54 -4.60 5.86 8.89
CA ASN A 54 -3.87 6.60 9.93
C ASN A 54 -2.37 6.45 9.75
N ILE A 55 -1.89 5.23 9.64
CA ILE A 55 -0.47 4.92 9.51
C ILE A 55 -0.26 3.83 8.48
N SER A 56 0.81 3.95 7.72
CA SER A 56 1.32 2.92 6.81
C SER A 56 2.74 2.53 7.17
N GLY A 57 3.05 1.25 6.95
CA GLY A 57 4.40 0.70 7.04
C GLY A 57 4.68 -0.18 5.84
N SER A 58 5.88 -0.10 5.30
CA SER A 58 6.29 -0.86 4.12
C SER A 58 7.61 -1.57 4.34
N VAL A 59 7.80 -2.69 3.65
CA VAL A 59 9.10 -3.33 3.46
C VAL A 59 9.25 -3.73 1.99
N TRP A 60 10.47 -3.67 1.47
CA TRP A 60 10.74 -4.09 0.11
C TRP A 60 12.11 -4.72 -0.07
N VAL A 61 12.23 -5.47 -1.15
CA VAL A 61 13.49 -5.90 -1.73
C VAL A 61 13.54 -5.37 -3.16
N GLY A 62 14.58 -4.61 -3.47
CA GLY A 62 14.76 -3.98 -4.76
C GLY A 62 16.07 -4.32 -5.42
N ASN A 63 16.10 -4.16 -6.73
CA ASN A 63 17.30 -4.24 -7.55
C ASN A 63 17.48 -2.93 -8.29
N ASN A 64 18.61 -2.27 -8.07
CA ASN A 64 18.93 -1.00 -8.72
C ASN A 64 19.42 -1.15 -10.19
N GLY A 65 19.48 -2.36 -10.72
CA GLY A 65 19.83 -2.64 -12.10
C GLY A 65 21.18 -2.05 -12.54
N ARG A 66 21.45 -2.14 -13.85
CA ARG A 66 22.55 -1.39 -14.50
C ARG A 66 21.98 -0.11 -15.09
N GLY A 67 22.54 1.06 -14.70
CA GLY A 67 22.11 2.36 -15.22
C GLY A 67 20.88 2.90 -14.50
N ARG A 68 19.85 3.29 -15.25
CA ARG A 68 18.69 4.05 -14.73
C ARG A 68 17.48 3.19 -14.40
N TRP A 69 17.47 1.92 -14.78
CA TRP A 69 16.36 1.02 -14.50
C TRP A 69 16.57 0.27 -13.20
N GLY A 70 15.50 0.08 -12.46
CA GLY A 70 15.42 -0.74 -11.26
C GLY A 70 14.07 -1.40 -11.14
N GLY A 71 13.90 -2.17 -10.08
CA GLY A 71 12.62 -2.75 -9.73
C GLY A 71 12.60 -3.16 -8.28
N GLU A 72 11.43 -3.19 -7.68
CA GLU A 72 11.25 -3.61 -6.30
C GLU A 72 9.98 -4.43 -6.12
N ILE A 73 10.06 -5.45 -5.27
CA ILE A 73 8.90 -6.12 -4.71
C ILE A 73 8.65 -5.48 -3.37
N ARG A 74 7.44 -4.97 -3.17
CA ARG A 74 7.03 -4.24 -1.97
C ARG A 74 5.85 -4.92 -1.32
N PHE A 75 5.83 -4.84 -0.01
CA PHE A 75 4.71 -5.23 0.84
C PHE A 75 4.37 -4.10 1.80
N ASP A 76 3.10 -3.69 1.82
CA ASP A 76 2.60 -2.58 2.63
C ASP A 76 1.50 -3.05 3.58
N VAL A 77 1.44 -2.40 4.73
CA VAL A 77 0.39 -2.56 5.74
C VAL A 77 -0.12 -1.19 6.13
N GLN A 78 -1.43 -1.01 6.10
CA GLN A 78 -2.05 0.23 6.57
C GLN A 78 -3.14 -0.09 7.60
N LYS A 79 -3.25 0.75 8.62
CA LYS A 79 -4.32 0.72 9.62
C LYS A 79 -5.19 1.95 9.46
N GLY A 80 -6.50 1.78 9.65
CA GLY A 80 -7.46 2.88 9.52
C GLY A 80 -8.88 2.44 9.85
N ASP A 81 -9.84 3.17 9.31
CA ASP A 81 -11.27 2.92 9.49
C ASP A 81 -12.03 3.07 8.18
N PHE A 82 -13.04 2.22 7.98
CA PHE A 82 -14.08 2.46 6.98
C PHE A 82 -15.08 3.47 7.54
N LEU A 83 -15.38 4.50 6.77
CA LEU A 83 -16.30 5.57 7.15
C LEU A 83 -17.42 5.69 6.12
N LEU A 84 -18.65 5.85 6.62
CA LEU A 84 -19.82 6.33 5.86
C LEU A 84 -20.30 7.63 6.47
N ASN A 85 -20.53 8.66 5.65
CA ASN A 85 -21.00 9.95 6.09
C ASN A 85 -22.19 10.43 5.25
N GLN A 86 -23.23 10.92 5.92
CA GLN A 86 -24.35 11.59 5.28
C GLN A 86 -24.97 12.60 6.26
N GLY A 87 -25.09 13.85 5.84
CA GLY A 87 -25.85 14.88 6.57
C GLY A 87 -25.48 15.06 8.04
N GLY A 88 -24.19 14.86 8.40
CA GLY A 88 -23.70 14.92 9.79
C GLY A 88 -23.79 13.59 10.55
N THR A 89 -24.45 12.56 10.00
CA THR A 89 -24.42 11.20 10.55
C THR A 89 -23.22 10.45 10.01
N GLN A 90 -22.51 9.72 10.88
CA GLN A 90 -21.32 8.93 10.54
C GLN A 90 -21.44 7.52 11.08
N ALA A 91 -21.09 6.55 10.27
CA ALA A 91 -20.77 5.19 10.67
C ALA A 91 -19.27 4.94 10.49
N SER A 92 -18.63 4.31 11.46
CA SER A 92 -17.21 3.98 11.45
C SER A 92 -17.00 2.52 11.80
N PHE A 93 -16.01 1.87 11.16
CA PHE A 93 -15.67 0.48 11.38
C PHE A 93 -14.18 0.26 11.16
N GLY A 94 -13.49 -0.31 12.14
CA GLY A 94 -12.03 -0.55 12.05
C GLY A 94 -11.63 -1.31 10.78
N ALA A 95 -10.56 -0.88 10.15
CA ALA A 95 -10.08 -1.43 8.88
C ALA A 95 -8.56 -1.58 8.85
N ASN A 96 -8.10 -2.65 8.20
CA ASN A 96 -6.71 -2.79 7.79
C ASN A 96 -6.66 -3.04 6.29
N SER A 97 -5.59 -2.58 5.63
CA SER A 97 -5.27 -3.04 4.29
C SER A 97 -3.84 -3.57 4.21
N TYR A 98 -3.66 -4.52 3.31
CA TYR A 98 -2.39 -5.17 3.04
C TYR A 98 -2.23 -5.24 1.54
N ASP A 99 -1.07 -4.91 1.02
CA ASP A 99 -0.82 -5.09 -0.40
C ASP A 99 0.56 -5.70 -0.66
N ALA A 100 0.67 -6.32 -1.83
CA ALA A 100 1.90 -6.84 -2.36
C ALA A 100 1.95 -6.52 -3.85
N HIS A 101 3.04 -5.89 -4.30
CA HIS A 101 3.17 -5.45 -5.68
C HIS A 101 4.63 -5.46 -6.15
N TYR A 102 4.80 -5.35 -7.46
CA TYR A 102 6.08 -5.14 -8.10
C TYR A 102 6.06 -3.82 -8.86
N ASP A 103 7.05 -2.96 -8.59
CA ASP A 103 7.26 -1.71 -9.30
C ASP A 103 8.53 -1.78 -10.17
N VAL A 104 8.42 -1.31 -11.39
CA VAL A 104 9.56 -0.95 -12.23
C VAL A 104 9.89 0.51 -11.96
N LEU A 105 11.15 0.77 -11.62
CA LEU A 105 11.64 2.10 -11.30
C LEU A 105 12.53 2.65 -12.43
N TRP A 106 12.36 3.91 -12.74
CA TRP A 106 13.27 4.64 -13.61
C TRP A 106 13.89 5.82 -12.87
N HIS A 107 15.22 5.86 -12.81
CA HIS A 107 15.99 6.87 -12.12
C HIS A 107 16.48 7.92 -13.10
N PHE A 108 16.40 9.19 -12.72
CA PHE A 108 16.85 10.33 -13.55
C PHE A 108 18.38 10.47 -13.59
N THR A 109 19.08 9.88 -12.62
CA THR A 109 20.53 9.91 -12.49
C THR A 109 21.11 8.50 -12.47
N ASP A 110 22.40 8.37 -12.69
CA ASP A 110 23.10 7.09 -12.70
C ASP A 110 23.24 6.50 -11.27
N THR A 111 23.66 5.24 -11.20
CA THR A 111 23.67 4.45 -9.96
C THR A 111 24.57 5.04 -8.87
N GLU A 112 25.62 5.73 -9.26
CA GLU A 112 26.64 6.28 -8.35
C GLU A 112 26.32 7.69 -7.83
N ALA A 113 25.22 8.28 -8.32
CA ALA A 113 24.83 9.62 -7.87
C ALA A 113 24.37 9.60 -6.41
N ARG A 114 24.80 10.58 -5.62
CA ARG A 114 24.37 10.73 -4.22
C ARG A 114 22.89 11.05 -4.06
N VAL A 115 22.30 11.69 -5.07
CA VAL A 115 20.88 12.03 -5.11
C VAL A 115 20.28 11.42 -6.36
N ARG A 116 19.29 10.54 -6.18
CA ARG A 116 18.67 9.77 -7.28
C ARG A 116 17.15 9.96 -7.25
N PRO A 117 16.63 10.98 -7.95
CA PRO A 117 15.19 11.06 -8.19
C PRO A 117 14.73 9.89 -9.05
N PHE A 118 13.53 9.41 -8.77
CA PHE A 118 12.94 8.29 -9.53
C PHE A 118 11.44 8.46 -9.70
N VAL A 119 10.91 7.79 -10.71
CA VAL A 119 9.50 7.50 -10.90
C VAL A 119 9.35 5.99 -11.07
N GLY A 120 8.20 5.46 -10.74
CA GLY A 120 7.90 4.04 -10.84
C GLY A 120 6.47 3.79 -11.23
N ALA A 121 6.24 2.61 -11.79
CA ALA A 121 4.92 2.08 -12.04
C ALA A 121 4.93 0.57 -11.88
N GLY A 122 3.82 0.04 -11.39
CA GLY A 122 3.70 -1.38 -11.13
C GLY A 122 2.28 -1.87 -10.97
N ALA A 123 2.17 -3.12 -10.59
CA ALA A 123 0.91 -3.77 -10.36
C ALA A 123 1.03 -4.82 -9.26
N GLY A 124 -0.08 -5.10 -8.62
CA GLY A 124 -0.16 -6.05 -7.53
C GLY A 124 -1.58 -6.35 -7.11
N ILE A 125 -1.70 -6.73 -5.86
CA ILE A 125 -2.98 -7.04 -5.21
C ILE A 125 -3.06 -6.28 -3.89
N LYS A 126 -4.26 -5.83 -3.54
CA LYS A 126 -4.56 -5.20 -2.24
C LYS A 126 -5.74 -5.89 -1.57
N VAL A 127 -5.57 -6.24 -0.30
CA VAL A 127 -6.59 -6.84 0.54
C VAL A 127 -7.09 -5.79 1.51
N TYR A 128 -8.38 -5.51 1.48
CA TYR A 128 -9.08 -4.72 2.47
C TYR A 128 -9.75 -5.65 3.46
N ARG A 129 -9.60 -5.40 4.76
CA ARG A 129 -10.16 -6.23 5.82
C ARG A 129 -10.82 -5.39 6.89
N GLY A 130 -12.08 -5.65 7.17
CA GLY A 130 -12.77 -5.11 8.33
C GLY A 130 -12.27 -5.76 9.63
N THR A 131 -11.97 -4.95 10.64
CA THR A 131 -11.45 -5.40 11.94
C THR A 131 -12.31 -4.95 13.11
N GLY A 132 -13.35 -4.14 12.85
CA GLY A 132 -14.30 -3.66 13.84
C GLY A 132 -15.19 -4.78 14.41
N THR A 133 -16.06 -4.42 15.36
CA THR A 133 -17.08 -5.32 15.90
C THR A 133 -18.40 -5.04 15.20
N GLU A 134 -18.98 -6.05 14.58
CA GLU A 134 -20.28 -5.95 13.93
C GLU A 134 -21.37 -5.69 14.97
N GLN A 135 -22.22 -4.71 14.68
CA GLN A 135 -23.35 -4.34 15.51
C GLN A 135 -24.66 -4.71 14.80
N ALA A 136 -25.67 -5.08 15.57
CA ALA A 136 -27.00 -5.41 15.04
C ALA A 136 -27.66 -4.24 14.28
N TYR A 137 -27.29 -3.01 14.61
CA TYR A 137 -27.71 -1.80 13.92
C TYR A 137 -26.49 -0.92 13.63
N GLN A 138 -26.36 -0.53 12.38
CA GLN A 138 -25.34 0.45 11.94
C GLN A 138 -26.05 1.71 11.43
N PRO A 139 -25.58 2.91 11.78
CA PRO A 139 -26.03 4.14 11.13
C PRO A 139 -25.79 4.05 9.61
N LEU A 140 -26.69 4.62 8.81
CA LEU A 140 -26.59 4.64 7.34
C LEU A 140 -26.64 3.25 6.67
N TYR A 141 -27.18 2.23 7.34
CA TYR A 141 -27.32 0.87 6.80
C TYR A 141 -28.15 0.82 5.50
N ASN A 142 -29.02 1.82 5.28
CA ASN A 142 -29.78 1.99 4.04
C ASN A 142 -28.93 2.40 2.83
N PHE A 143 -27.69 2.83 3.02
CA PHE A 143 -26.71 3.12 1.97
C PHE A 143 -25.72 1.99 1.81
N ALA A 144 -25.06 1.58 2.89
CA ALA A 144 -24.15 0.45 2.91
C ALA A 144 -23.97 -0.11 4.32
N LEU A 145 -23.53 -1.36 4.39
CA LEU A 145 -23.10 -2.04 5.61
C LEU A 145 -21.58 -2.15 5.63
N LEU A 146 -20.97 -1.84 6.76
CA LEU A 146 -19.56 -2.05 7.04
C LEU A 146 -19.40 -3.43 7.70
N THR A 147 -18.61 -4.31 7.08
CA THR A 147 -18.55 -5.72 7.50
C THR A 147 -17.14 -6.12 7.92
N LYS A 148 -17.05 -7.20 8.69
CA LYS A 148 -15.79 -7.84 9.11
C LYS A 148 -15.20 -8.76 8.04
N ASP A 149 -15.69 -8.69 6.83
CA ASP A 149 -15.22 -9.49 5.70
C ASP A 149 -13.89 -8.94 5.13
N GLN A 150 -13.40 -9.59 4.10
CA GLN A 150 -12.22 -9.14 3.35
C GLN A 150 -12.51 -9.11 1.85
N ASP A 151 -11.90 -8.14 1.18
CA ASP A 151 -11.98 -8.00 -0.27
C ASP A 151 -10.58 -7.93 -0.87
N LEU A 152 -10.30 -8.82 -1.81
CA LEU A 152 -9.07 -8.86 -2.59
C LEU A 152 -9.29 -8.16 -3.91
N THR A 153 -8.55 -7.10 -4.16
CA THR A 153 -8.66 -6.29 -5.38
C THR A 153 -7.34 -6.27 -6.15
N PRO A 154 -7.37 -6.22 -7.49
CA PRO A 154 -6.18 -5.88 -8.27
C PRO A 154 -5.77 -4.44 -7.97
N MET A 155 -4.48 -4.15 -8.09
CA MET A 155 -3.92 -2.83 -7.79
C MET A 155 -2.95 -2.41 -8.87
N VAL A 156 -3.02 -1.12 -9.25
CA VAL A 156 -1.98 -0.42 -10.01
C VAL A 156 -1.24 0.50 -9.05
N SER A 157 0.08 0.51 -9.13
CA SER A 157 0.96 1.37 -8.35
C SER A 157 1.62 2.40 -9.25
N LEU A 158 1.65 3.65 -8.81
CA LEU A 158 2.50 4.70 -9.35
C LEU A 158 3.37 5.23 -8.21
N ALA A 159 4.64 5.48 -8.48
CA ALA A 159 5.58 5.95 -7.48
C ALA A 159 6.41 7.13 -7.97
N ALA A 160 6.75 8.01 -7.06
CA ALA A 160 7.76 9.04 -7.29
C ALA A 160 8.53 9.31 -5.99
N GLY A 161 9.82 9.60 -6.10
CA GLY A 161 10.62 9.86 -4.92
C GLY A 161 12.05 10.26 -5.21
N ILE A 162 12.80 10.43 -4.14
CA ILE A 162 14.21 10.76 -4.18
C ILE A 162 14.96 9.87 -3.20
N LYS A 163 15.99 9.20 -3.66
CA LYS A 163 16.94 8.42 -2.86
C LYS A 163 18.16 9.29 -2.56
N PHE A 164 18.59 9.31 -1.31
CA PHE A 164 19.78 10.02 -0.84
C PHE A 164 20.79 9.01 -0.28
N ALA A 165 21.95 8.88 -0.89
CA ALA A 165 23.02 8.04 -0.36
C ALA A 165 23.62 8.69 0.90
N VAL A 166 23.37 8.08 2.06
CA VAL A 166 23.91 8.51 3.36
C VAL A 166 25.31 7.93 3.57
N SER A 167 25.52 6.67 3.15
CA SER A 167 26.82 6.01 3.13
C SER A 167 26.90 5.08 1.89
N SER A 168 27.99 4.30 1.79
CA SER A 168 28.14 3.28 0.73
C SER A 168 27.04 2.22 0.74
N HIS A 169 26.41 1.97 1.89
CA HIS A 169 25.41 0.91 2.05
C HIS A 169 24.06 1.43 2.58
N LEU A 170 23.96 2.68 3.00
CA LEU A 170 22.74 3.22 3.59
C LEU A 170 22.16 4.33 2.71
N GLN A 171 20.89 4.21 2.41
CA GLN A 171 20.11 5.21 1.67
C GLN A 171 18.91 5.66 2.50
N PHE A 172 18.66 6.97 2.49
CA PHE A 172 17.40 7.56 2.93
C PHE A 172 16.53 7.82 1.71
N ARG A 173 15.22 7.59 1.80
CA ARG A 173 14.26 7.86 0.71
C ARG A 173 13.12 8.71 1.23
N VAL A 174 12.68 9.65 0.40
CA VAL A 174 11.39 10.33 0.51
C VAL A 174 10.61 9.97 -0.73
N GLU A 175 9.43 9.41 -0.56
CA GLU A 175 8.65 8.88 -1.66
C GLU A 175 7.16 9.12 -1.46
N VAL A 176 6.43 9.10 -2.55
CA VAL A 176 4.98 9.05 -2.59
C VAL A 176 4.56 7.92 -3.52
N HIS A 177 3.68 7.08 -3.04
CA HIS A 177 3.00 6.06 -3.84
C HIS A 177 1.54 6.45 -4.04
N ASP A 178 0.99 6.13 -5.19
CA ASP A 178 -0.42 6.27 -5.53
C ASP A 178 -0.95 4.91 -5.94
N TYR A 179 -1.79 4.32 -5.10
CA TYR A 179 -2.37 3.00 -5.31
C TYR A 179 -3.81 3.13 -5.81
N LEU A 180 -4.06 2.59 -6.98
CA LEU A 180 -5.36 2.59 -7.64
C LEU A 180 -5.97 1.20 -7.57
N THR A 181 -7.15 1.07 -6.94
CA THR A 181 -7.88 -0.20 -6.82
C THR A 181 -9.35 -0.01 -7.14
N PRO A 182 -10.06 -1.05 -7.62
CA PRO A 182 -11.51 -1.05 -7.60
C PRO A 182 -12.04 -0.87 -6.17
N PHE A 183 -13.24 -0.30 -6.05
CA PHE A 183 -13.89 -0.12 -4.75
C PHE A 183 -14.18 -1.47 -4.07
N PRO A 184 -13.79 -1.67 -2.77
CA PRO A 184 -13.90 -2.96 -2.08
C PRO A 184 -15.34 -3.22 -1.57
N LYS A 185 -16.17 -3.80 -2.41
CA LYS A 185 -17.61 -4.00 -2.18
C LYS A 185 -17.97 -5.08 -1.17
N LYS A 186 -17.02 -5.93 -0.75
CA LYS A 186 -17.28 -6.95 0.27
C LYS A 186 -17.13 -6.43 1.69
N VAL A 187 -16.36 -5.37 1.88
CA VAL A 187 -16.17 -4.75 3.21
C VAL A 187 -17.01 -3.49 3.42
N ILE A 188 -17.37 -2.80 2.33
CA ILE A 188 -18.37 -1.74 2.30
C ILE A 188 -19.47 -2.21 1.34
N VAL A 189 -20.45 -2.94 1.88
CA VAL A 189 -21.47 -3.65 1.10
C VAL A 189 -22.63 -2.69 0.81
N PRO A 190 -22.88 -2.30 -0.44
CA PRO A 190 -24.02 -1.46 -0.77
C PRO A 190 -25.35 -2.12 -0.38
N ALA A 191 -26.27 -1.34 0.19
CA ALA A 191 -27.61 -1.81 0.51
C ALA A 191 -28.40 -2.20 -0.73
N GLN A 192 -29.51 -2.91 -0.57
CA GLN A 192 -30.36 -3.28 -1.70
C GLN A 192 -30.87 -2.05 -2.44
N GLY A 193 -30.63 -1.99 -3.75
CA GLY A 193 -30.95 -0.83 -4.60
C GLY A 193 -29.96 0.33 -4.52
N ALA A 194 -28.93 0.23 -3.68
CA ALA A 194 -27.82 1.17 -3.67
C ALA A 194 -26.73 0.72 -4.66
N SER A 195 -25.97 1.68 -5.16
CA SER A 195 -24.84 1.45 -6.05
C SER A 195 -23.62 2.24 -5.59
N VAL A 196 -22.46 1.63 -5.74
CA VAL A 196 -21.17 2.28 -5.60
C VAL A 196 -20.25 1.78 -6.69
N GLY A 197 -19.44 2.63 -7.24
CA GLY A 197 -18.52 2.28 -8.30
C GLY A 197 -17.28 3.14 -8.25
N GLY A 198 -16.40 2.90 -9.23
CA GLY A 198 -15.20 3.70 -9.40
C GLY A 198 -13.96 3.05 -8.82
N TRP A 199 -12.88 3.81 -8.89
CA TRP A 199 -11.56 3.44 -8.40
C TRP A 199 -11.27 4.23 -7.14
N LEU A 200 -10.79 3.54 -6.11
CA LEU A 200 -10.18 4.19 -4.97
C LEU A 200 -8.75 4.55 -5.31
N GLN A 201 -8.38 5.76 -4.95
CA GLN A 201 -7.02 6.26 -5.00
C GLN A 201 -6.53 6.41 -3.57
N ASP A 202 -5.34 5.87 -3.29
CA ASP A 202 -4.68 5.90 -1.98
C ASP A 202 -3.28 6.49 -2.15
N ILE A 203 -3.14 7.76 -1.77
CA ILE A 203 -1.87 8.49 -1.86
C ILE A 203 -1.11 8.31 -0.54
N VAL A 204 0.09 7.72 -0.61
CA VAL A 204 0.91 7.34 0.55
C VAL A 204 2.27 8.04 0.51
N PRO A 205 2.41 9.25 1.05
CA PRO A 205 3.71 9.82 1.33
C PRO A 205 4.42 9.05 2.44
N ALA A 206 5.71 8.79 2.27
CA ALA A 206 6.51 8.01 3.20
C ALA A 206 7.97 8.48 3.27
N ALA A 207 8.58 8.23 4.43
CA ALA A 207 10.01 8.32 4.64
C ALA A 207 10.57 6.91 4.88
N ALA A 208 11.72 6.62 4.31
CA ALA A 208 12.23 5.28 4.21
C ALA A 208 13.75 5.20 4.40
N LEU A 209 14.21 4.05 4.89
CA LEU A 209 15.61 3.68 4.95
C LEU A 209 15.83 2.37 4.19
N ALA A 210 16.90 2.30 3.43
CA ALA A 210 17.31 1.10 2.72
C ALA A 210 18.79 0.80 2.93
N TYR A 211 19.09 -0.50 3.00
CA TYR A 211 20.45 -1.02 3.00
C TYR A 211 20.75 -1.64 1.64
N THR A 212 21.87 -1.23 1.04
CA THR A 212 22.33 -1.70 -0.28
C THR A 212 23.53 -2.64 -0.09
N PHE A 213 23.52 -3.78 -0.77
CA PHE A 213 24.56 -4.80 -0.68
C PHE A 213 24.84 -5.43 -2.05
#